data_e4a4f24452e360e1b05fd8a187716ac8
#
_entry.id   e4a4f24452e360e1b05fd8a187716ac8
#
_cell.length_a   1.000
_cell.length_b   1.000
_cell.length_c   1.000
_cell.angle_alpha   90.00
_cell.angle_beta   90.00
_cell.angle_gamma   90.00
#
_symmetry.space_group_name_H-M   'P 1'
#
loop_
_entity.id
_entity.type
_entity.pdbx_description
1 polymer ?
#
loop_
_entity_poly.entity_id
_entity_poly.type
_entity_poly.pdbx_seq_one_letter_code
_entity_poly.pdbx_strand_id
1 'polypeptide(L)'
;MTGPGPTSADGGGPPSELDKLRLRVSVLSKKRKAAEGRLRDLLGSLVALDDVLADTRGRADALHAARSARQAASAALALGEQIQAARLMLRLALERYDVSPMDVVGRAVDPAEMRVVGTEPHPSHPEGTVLREKTTGFRQGTATLRPARVVVAVPGPAPGPVQESEPEAEPVRAQPQRTTRSQRQLLRKPSVVAKRRRSRRA
;
A
#
# COMPACT_ATOMS: atom_id res chain seq x y z
N MET A 1 18.38 -61.85 -59.71
CA MET A 1 18.67 -62.08 -58.28
C MET A 1 18.33 -60.81 -57.52
N THR A 2 17.17 -60.84 -56.93
CA THR A 2 16.47 -59.72 -56.28
C THR A 2 16.85 -59.74 -54.84
N GLY A 3 17.51 -58.69 -54.31
CA GLY A 3 17.83 -58.52 -52.91
C GLY A 3 16.68 -57.79 -52.18
N PRO A 4 16.26 -58.24 -50.99
CA PRO A 4 15.22 -57.55 -50.25
C PRO A 4 15.80 -56.30 -49.58
N GLY A 5 15.13 -55.16 -49.78
CA GLY A 5 15.45 -53.88 -49.13
C GLY A 5 15.14 -53.95 -47.62
N PRO A 6 15.84 -53.15 -46.82
CA PRO A 6 15.55 -53.11 -45.38
C PRO A 6 14.23 -52.37 -45.12
N THR A 7 13.25 -53.09 -44.63
CA THR A 7 12.01 -52.54 -44.06
C THR A 7 12.38 -51.78 -42.78
N SER A 8 12.37 -50.47 -42.84
CA SER A 8 12.39 -49.60 -41.65
C SER A 8 11.05 -49.83 -40.90
N ALA A 9 11.09 -50.64 -39.88
CA ALA A 9 9.99 -50.74 -38.94
C ALA A 9 9.96 -49.43 -38.11
N ASP A 10 9.03 -48.56 -38.52
CA ASP A 10 8.61 -47.44 -37.74
C ASP A 10 7.94 -47.93 -36.44
N GLY A 11 8.71 -47.94 -35.36
CA GLY A 11 8.29 -48.41 -34.03
C GLY A 11 7.37 -47.45 -33.36
N GLY A 12 6.20 -47.14 -33.95
CA GLY A 12 5.12 -46.32 -33.41
C GLY A 12 4.32 -47.02 -32.29
N GLY A 13 5.01 -47.60 -31.29
CA GLY A 13 4.36 -48.10 -30.10
C GLY A 13 3.97 -46.94 -29.16
N PRO A 14 2.93 -47.12 -28.32
CA PRO A 14 2.57 -46.10 -27.34
C PRO A 14 3.77 -45.79 -26.43
N PRO A 15 4.01 -44.50 -26.08
CA PRO A 15 5.16 -44.10 -25.28
C PRO A 15 5.19 -44.87 -23.95
N SER A 16 6.39 -45.35 -23.61
CA SER A 16 6.55 -46.12 -22.36
C SER A 16 6.24 -45.20 -21.13
N GLU A 17 5.87 -45.82 -20.01
CA GLU A 17 5.62 -45.07 -18.76
C GLU A 17 6.84 -44.22 -18.35
N LEU A 18 8.05 -44.71 -18.60
CA LEU A 18 9.28 -43.97 -18.38
C LEU A 18 9.37 -42.72 -19.28
N ASP A 19 8.96 -42.78 -20.54
CA ASP A 19 8.98 -41.63 -21.45
C ASP A 19 7.93 -40.59 -21.06
N LYS A 20 6.76 -41.03 -20.62
CA LYS A 20 5.73 -40.15 -20.04
C LYS A 20 6.23 -39.43 -18.80
N LEU A 21 6.94 -40.12 -17.89
CA LEU A 21 7.53 -39.52 -16.69
C LEU A 21 8.64 -38.52 -17.05
N ARG A 22 9.53 -38.87 -17.98
CA ARG A 22 10.58 -37.95 -18.47
C ARG A 22 9.97 -36.70 -19.08
N LEU A 23 8.93 -36.84 -19.88
CA LEU A 23 8.21 -35.69 -20.44
C LEU A 23 7.60 -34.81 -19.35
N ARG A 24 6.93 -35.40 -18.37
CA ARG A 24 6.38 -34.65 -17.21
C ARG A 24 7.47 -33.90 -16.46
N VAL A 25 8.59 -34.55 -16.14
CA VAL A 25 9.71 -33.91 -15.46
C VAL A 25 10.26 -32.74 -16.29
N SER A 26 10.43 -32.91 -17.61
CA SER A 26 10.92 -31.84 -18.48
C SER A 26 9.96 -30.64 -18.54
N VAL A 27 8.64 -30.89 -18.60
CA VAL A 27 7.61 -29.84 -18.58
C VAL A 27 7.60 -29.12 -17.24
N LEU A 28 7.66 -29.84 -16.13
CA LEU A 28 7.69 -29.24 -14.77
C LEU A 28 8.97 -28.41 -14.56
N SER A 29 10.12 -28.92 -15.02
CA SER A 29 11.37 -28.16 -14.91
C SER A 29 11.37 -26.88 -15.74
N LYS A 30 10.77 -26.90 -16.94
CA LYS A 30 10.57 -25.71 -17.77
C LYS A 30 9.63 -24.69 -17.08
N LYS A 31 8.50 -25.18 -16.54
CA LYS A 31 7.55 -24.32 -15.79
C LYS A 31 8.21 -23.68 -14.54
N ARG A 32 9.00 -24.48 -13.80
CA ARG A 32 9.74 -23.98 -12.65
C ARG A 32 10.74 -22.88 -13.04
N LYS A 33 11.57 -23.11 -14.07
CA LYS A 33 12.54 -22.11 -14.56
C LYS A 33 11.83 -20.82 -15.01
N ALA A 34 10.69 -20.94 -15.69
CA ALA A 34 9.91 -19.79 -16.12
C ALA A 34 9.33 -19.02 -14.91
N ALA A 35 8.85 -19.72 -13.88
CA ALA A 35 8.38 -19.09 -12.64
C ALA A 35 9.50 -18.38 -11.87
N GLU A 36 10.69 -19.01 -11.77
CA GLU A 36 11.89 -18.42 -11.17
C GLU A 36 12.36 -17.17 -11.94
N GLY A 37 12.27 -17.18 -13.29
CA GLY A 37 12.54 -16.00 -14.11
C GLY A 37 11.58 -14.85 -13.82
N ARG A 38 10.28 -15.12 -13.84
CA ARG A 38 9.25 -14.10 -13.50
C ARG A 38 9.45 -13.51 -12.10
N LEU A 39 9.80 -14.35 -11.12
CA LEU A 39 10.07 -13.87 -9.76
C LEU A 39 11.29 -12.94 -9.73
N ARG A 40 12.39 -13.26 -10.43
CA ARG A 40 13.56 -12.37 -10.49
C ARG A 40 13.22 -11.04 -11.16
N ASP A 41 12.45 -11.05 -12.25
CA ASP A 41 12.04 -9.83 -12.93
C ASP A 41 11.16 -8.96 -12.02
N LEU A 42 10.25 -9.58 -11.25
CA LEU A 42 9.44 -8.86 -10.26
C LEU A 42 10.31 -8.24 -9.17
N LEU A 43 11.23 -9.01 -8.61
CA LEU A 43 12.16 -8.50 -7.58
C LEU A 43 13.02 -7.36 -8.14
N GLY A 44 13.51 -7.47 -9.38
CA GLY A 44 14.23 -6.38 -10.04
C GLY A 44 13.39 -5.10 -10.18
N SER A 45 12.12 -5.24 -10.52
CA SER A 45 11.18 -4.10 -10.60
C SER A 45 10.93 -3.46 -9.23
N LEU A 46 10.89 -4.26 -8.16
CA LEU A 46 10.73 -3.76 -6.79
C LEU A 46 11.97 -3.03 -6.29
N VAL A 47 13.18 -3.52 -6.63
CA VAL A 47 14.43 -2.82 -6.31
C VAL A 47 14.47 -1.46 -7.00
N ALA A 48 14.13 -1.39 -8.30
CA ALA A 48 14.06 -0.12 -9.01
C ALA A 48 13.03 0.85 -8.41
N LEU A 49 11.93 0.34 -7.86
CA LEU A 49 10.94 1.16 -7.14
C LEU A 49 11.50 1.67 -5.80
N ASP A 50 12.29 0.86 -5.10
CA ASP A 50 12.95 1.26 -3.85
C ASP A 50 13.92 2.43 -4.09
N ASP A 51 14.70 2.40 -5.17
CA ASP A 51 15.57 3.50 -5.58
C ASP A 51 14.77 4.81 -5.78
N VAL A 52 13.63 4.74 -6.48
CA VAL A 52 12.76 5.90 -6.69
C VAL A 52 12.17 6.41 -5.39
N LEU A 53 11.82 5.52 -4.45
CA LEU A 53 11.30 5.91 -3.13
C LEU A 53 12.40 6.55 -2.27
N ALA A 54 13.64 6.11 -2.37
CA ALA A 54 14.78 6.73 -1.70
C ALA A 54 14.99 8.18 -2.20
N ASP A 55 14.94 8.39 -3.52
CA ASP A 55 14.99 9.74 -4.11
C ASP A 55 13.81 10.61 -3.65
N THR A 56 12.61 10.03 -3.54
CA THR A 56 11.41 10.71 -3.05
C THR A 56 11.60 11.21 -1.62
N ARG A 57 12.26 10.41 -0.77
CA ARG A 57 12.61 10.82 0.60
C ARG A 57 13.55 12.02 0.61
N GLY A 58 14.60 12.02 -0.23
CA GLY A 58 15.50 13.17 -0.36
C GLY A 58 14.79 14.47 -0.79
N ARG A 59 13.76 14.37 -1.66
CA ARG A 59 12.91 15.52 -2.04
C ARG A 59 11.99 15.97 -0.91
N ALA A 60 11.48 15.06 -0.09
CA ALA A 60 10.71 15.39 1.11
C ALA A 60 11.57 16.14 2.13
N ASP A 61 12.83 15.72 2.32
CA ASP A 61 13.79 16.43 3.18
C ASP A 61 14.07 17.84 2.66
N ALA A 62 14.18 18.03 1.34
CA ALA A 62 14.32 19.35 0.73
C ALA A 62 13.10 20.25 0.98
N LEU A 63 11.88 19.68 0.99
CA LEU A 63 10.66 20.42 1.35
C LEU A 63 10.70 20.89 2.82
N HIS A 64 11.14 20.04 3.74
CA HIS A 64 11.31 20.42 5.15
C HIS A 64 12.41 21.45 5.38
N ALA A 65 13.45 21.45 4.55
CA ALA A 65 14.56 22.40 4.60
C ALA A 65 14.25 23.74 3.92
N ALA A 66 13.10 23.90 3.26
CA ALA A 66 12.73 25.11 2.52
C ALA A 66 12.58 26.31 3.46
N ARG A 67 13.30 27.41 3.13
CA ARG A 67 13.33 28.64 3.94
C ARG A 67 12.38 29.73 3.45
N SER A 68 11.68 29.50 2.34
CA SER A 68 10.71 30.45 1.78
C SER A 68 9.50 29.72 1.21
N ALA A 69 8.34 30.37 1.19
CA ALA A 69 7.11 29.82 0.62
C ALA A 69 7.29 29.39 -0.86
N ARG A 70 8.07 30.15 -1.64
CA ARG A 70 8.34 29.83 -3.05
C ARG A 70 9.16 28.55 -3.19
N GLN A 71 10.19 28.38 -2.35
CA GLN A 71 10.99 27.15 -2.31
C GLN A 71 10.14 25.94 -1.86
N ALA A 72 9.31 26.11 -0.83
CA ALA A 72 8.40 25.07 -0.36
C ALA A 72 7.40 24.64 -1.46
N ALA A 73 6.80 25.60 -2.17
CA ALA A 73 5.89 25.30 -3.28
C ALA A 73 6.58 24.53 -4.41
N SER A 74 7.78 24.96 -4.82
CA SER A 74 8.56 24.24 -5.85
C SER A 74 8.95 22.84 -5.41
N ALA A 75 9.41 22.68 -4.17
CA ALA A 75 9.76 21.36 -3.62
C ALA A 75 8.53 20.44 -3.50
N ALA A 76 7.36 20.97 -3.12
CA ALA A 76 6.11 20.20 -3.04
C ALA A 76 5.65 19.71 -4.42
N LEU A 77 5.75 20.55 -5.47
CA LEU A 77 5.44 20.14 -6.85
C LEU A 77 6.37 19.02 -7.31
N ALA A 78 7.68 19.18 -7.13
CA ALA A 78 8.67 18.18 -7.52
C ALA A 78 8.49 16.85 -6.77
N LEU A 79 8.11 16.91 -5.49
CA LEU A 79 7.76 15.73 -4.69
C LEU A 79 6.50 15.03 -5.25
N GLY A 80 5.47 15.82 -5.60
CA GLY A 80 4.23 15.31 -6.19
C GLY A 80 4.49 14.58 -7.52
N GLU A 81 5.29 15.16 -8.41
CA GLU A 81 5.69 14.53 -9.69
C GLU A 81 6.44 13.22 -9.47
N GLN A 82 7.36 13.19 -8.50
CA GLN A 82 8.11 11.97 -8.17
C GLN A 82 7.21 10.84 -7.66
N ILE A 83 6.25 11.17 -6.80
CA ILE A 83 5.27 10.20 -6.29
C ILE A 83 4.42 9.64 -7.45
N GLN A 84 3.99 10.49 -8.38
CA GLN A 84 3.25 10.04 -9.56
C GLN A 84 4.08 9.14 -10.47
N ALA A 85 5.35 9.46 -10.69
CA ALA A 85 6.27 8.63 -11.45
C ALA A 85 6.46 7.25 -10.80
N ALA A 86 6.70 7.21 -9.48
CA ALA A 86 6.81 5.95 -8.72
C ALA A 86 5.54 5.10 -8.85
N ARG A 87 4.37 5.73 -8.74
CA ARG A 87 3.08 5.05 -8.89
C ARG A 87 2.89 4.47 -10.30
N LEU A 88 3.30 5.22 -11.33
CA LEU A 88 3.23 4.74 -12.71
C LEU A 88 4.17 3.55 -12.93
N MET A 89 5.41 3.62 -12.46
CA MET A 89 6.37 2.52 -12.55
C MET A 89 5.83 1.26 -11.88
N LEU A 90 5.27 1.38 -10.67
CA LEU A 90 4.64 0.26 -9.97
C LEU A 90 3.50 -0.35 -10.79
N ARG A 91 2.62 0.48 -11.39
CA ARG A 91 1.52 -0.01 -12.21
C ARG A 91 2.01 -0.75 -13.45
N LEU A 92 2.97 -0.20 -14.17
CA LEU A 92 3.58 -0.85 -15.34
C LEU A 92 4.28 -2.17 -14.96
N ALA A 93 4.92 -2.23 -13.78
CA ALA A 93 5.48 -3.47 -13.28
C ALA A 93 4.38 -4.52 -13.00
N LEU A 94 3.27 -4.13 -12.38
CA LEU A 94 2.14 -5.01 -12.08
C LEU A 94 1.46 -5.54 -13.35
N GLU A 95 1.26 -4.69 -14.37
CA GLU A 95 0.67 -5.06 -15.66
C GLU A 95 1.44 -6.17 -16.37
N ARG A 96 2.79 -6.22 -16.26
CA ARG A 96 3.61 -7.30 -16.82
C ARG A 96 3.28 -8.68 -16.24
N TYR A 97 2.61 -8.73 -15.09
CA TYR A 97 2.19 -9.96 -14.42
C TYR A 97 0.67 -10.15 -14.43
N ASP A 98 -0.02 -9.50 -15.38
CA ASP A 98 -1.47 -9.51 -15.52
C ASP A 98 -2.21 -9.01 -14.27
N VAL A 99 -1.56 -8.15 -13.48
CA VAL A 99 -2.16 -7.52 -12.29
C VAL A 99 -2.70 -6.14 -12.65
N SER A 100 -4.01 -5.98 -12.57
CA SER A 100 -4.69 -4.71 -12.88
C SER A 100 -5.56 -4.24 -11.71
N PRO A 101 -5.70 -2.91 -11.53
CA PRO A 101 -6.67 -2.36 -10.59
C PRO A 101 -8.09 -2.66 -11.05
N MET A 102 -8.99 -2.80 -10.09
CA MET A 102 -10.41 -2.92 -10.36
C MET A 102 -11.05 -1.54 -10.50
N ASP A 103 -11.93 -1.38 -11.46
CA ASP A 103 -12.80 -0.21 -11.54
C ASP A 103 -14.15 -0.57 -10.91
N VAL A 104 -14.39 -0.07 -9.71
CA VAL A 104 -15.53 -0.46 -8.87
C VAL A 104 -16.51 0.67 -8.60
N VAL A 105 -16.11 1.93 -8.82
CA VAL A 105 -16.95 3.10 -8.51
C VAL A 105 -18.16 3.16 -9.45
N GLY A 106 -19.35 3.41 -8.92
CA GLY A 106 -20.61 3.43 -9.65
C GLY A 106 -21.21 2.05 -9.97
N ARG A 107 -20.52 0.95 -9.61
CA ARG A 107 -21.05 -0.40 -9.81
C ARG A 107 -21.79 -0.90 -8.56
N ALA A 108 -22.69 -1.87 -8.75
CA ALA A 108 -23.25 -2.60 -7.64
C ALA A 108 -22.15 -3.42 -6.94
N VAL A 109 -22.24 -3.56 -5.62
CA VAL A 109 -21.26 -4.30 -4.85
C VAL A 109 -21.27 -5.79 -5.23
N ASP A 110 -20.09 -6.34 -5.50
CA ASP A 110 -19.86 -7.76 -5.70
C ASP A 110 -19.01 -8.31 -4.52
N PRO A 111 -19.60 -9.19 -3.68
CA PRO A 111 -18.87 -9.73 -2.53
C PRO A 111 -17.61 -10.54 -2.89
N ALA A 112 -17.49 -11.06 -4.12
CA ALA A 112 -16.32 -11.79 -4.59
C ALA A 112 -15.11 -10.87 -4.86
N GLU A 113 -15.38 -9.64 -5.27
CA GLU A 113 -14.36 -8.66 -5.65
C GLU A 113 -14.24 -7.49 -4.68
N MET A 114 -15.26 -7.25 -3.84
CA MET A 114 -15.38 -6.05 -3.03
C MET A 114 -15.70 -6.36 -1.57
N ARG A 115 -15.18 -5.53 -0.66
CA ARG A 115 -15.50 -5.54 0.77
C ARG A 115 -16.06 -4.20 1.17
N VAL A 116 -17.31 -4.17 1.62
CA VAL A 116 -17.92 -2.98 2.17
C VAL A 116 -17.26 -2.63 3.51
N VAL A 117 -16.79 -1.39 3.64
CA VAL A 117 -16.13 -0.87 4.85
C VAL A 117 -16.84 0.36 5.41
N GLY A 118 -17.90 0.78 4.77
CA GLY A 118 -18.75 1.88 5.22
C GLY A 118 -19.95 2.06 4.31
N THR A 119 -20.94 2.76 4.81
CA THR A 119 -22.14 3.14 4.07
C THR A 119 -22.31 4.65 4.16
N GLU A 120 -22.84 5.26 3.09
CA GLU A 120 -23.17 6.69 3.06
C GLU A 120 -24.59 6.87 2.50
N PRO A 121 -25.43 7.71 3.15
CA PRO A 121 -26.74 8.04 2.61
C PRO A 121 -26.58 8.76 1.26
N HIS A 122 -27.34 8.34 0.25
CA HIS A 122 -27.31 8.99 -1.06
C HIS A 122 -28.70 9.05 -1.69
N PRO A 123 -29.16 10.24 -2.16
CA PRO A 123 -30.53 10.41 -2.63
C PRO A 123 -30.81 9.80 -4.00
N SER A 124 -29.75 9.64 -4.83
CA SER A 124 -29.94 9.32 -6.27
C SER A 124 -29.33 7.98 -6.67
N HIS A 125 -28.49 7.34 -5.84
CA HIS A 125 -27.89 6.06 -6.17
C HIS A 125 -28.69 4.91 -5.55
N PRO A 126 -28.90 3.82 -6.27
CA PRO A 126 -29.49 2.59 -5.72
C PRO A 126 -28.69 2.08 -4.52
N GLU A 127 -29.38 1.45 -3.58
CA GLU A 127 -28.74 0.78 -2.45
C GLU A 127 -27.70 -0.23 -2.93
N GLY A 128 -26.56 -0.26 -2.25
CA GLY A 128 -25.43 -1.15 -2.61
C GLY A 128 -24.58 -0.66 -3.78
N THR A 129 -24.83 0.53 -4.32
CA THR A 129 -23.95 1.13 -5.33
C THR A 129 -22.67 1.65 -4.67
N VAL A 130 -21.52 1.36 -5.24
CA VAL A 130 -20.23 1.86 -4.76
C VAL A 130 -20.09 3.36 -5.02
N LEU A 131 -20.09 4.16 -3.98
CA LEU A 131 -19.90 5.61 -4.08
C LEU A 131 -18.42 5.98 -4.20
N ARG A 132 -17.59 5.32 -3.42
CA ARG A 132 -16.13 5.57 -3.45
C ARG A 132 -15.33 4.37 -3.00
N GLU A 133 -14.12 4.30 -3.50
CA GLU A 133 -13.14 3.29 -3.14
C GLU A 133 -12.21 3.83 -2.04
N LYS A 134 -12.11 3.13 -0.92
CA LYS A 134 -11.16 3.43 0.18
C LYS A 134 -9.79 2.83 -0.07
N THR A 135 -9.78 1.63 -0.66
CA THR A 135 -8.53 0.92 -0.99
C THR A 135 -8.74 0.20 -2.30
N THR A 136 -7.87 0.47 -3.26
CA THR A 136 -7.96 -0.11 -4.61
C THR A 136 -7.87 -1.63 -4.58
N GLY A 137 -8.85 -2.29 -5.21
CA GLY A 137 -8.82 -3.72 -5.47
C GLY A 137 -7.86 -4.05 -6.61
N PHE A 138 -7.30 -5.26 -6.59
CA PHE A 138 -6.45 -5.76 -7.67
C PHE A 138 -6.84 -7.18 -8.03
N ARG A 139 -6.80 -7.48 -9.33
CA ARG A 139 -6.98 -8.83 -9.88
C ARG A 139 -5.75 -9.23 -10.69
N GLN A 140 -5.50 -10.53 -10.74
CA GLN A 140 -4.51 -11.14 -11.63
C GLN A 140 -5.25 -12.03 -12.63
N GLY A 141 -5.33 -11.60 -13.88
CA GLY A 141 -6.22 -12.23 -14.85
C GLY A 141 -7.67 -12.21 -14.35
N THR A 142 -8.24 -13.41 -14.11
CA THR A 142 -9.60 -13.58 -13.56
C THR A 142 -9.65 -13.74 -12.03
N ALA A 143 -8.50 -13.90 -11.38
CA ALA A 143 -8.44 -14.14 -9.93
C ALA A 143 -8.32 -12.83 -9.15
N THR A 144 -9.14 -12.67 -8.11
CA THR A 144 -9.03 -11.56 -7.17
C THR A 144 -7.79 -11.72 -6.31
N LEU A 145 -6.81 -10.82 -6.49
CA LEU A 145 -5.59 -10.78 -5.69
C LEU A 145 -5.81 -10.06 -4.35
N ARG A 146 -6.53 -8.95 -4.42
CA ARG A 146 -6.94 -8.16 -3.25
C ARG A 146 -8.31 -7.55 -3.53
N PRO A 147 -9.33 -7.80 -2.70
CA PRO A 147 -10.63 -7.18 -2.86
C PRO A 147 -10.55 -5.65 -2.65
N ALA A 148 -11.35 -4.91 -3.41
CA ALA A 148 -11.51 -3.48 -3.21
C ALA A 148 -12.24 -3.21 -1.88
N ARG A 149 -11.80 -2.20 -1.14
CA ARG A 149 -12.53 -1.74 0.05
C ARG A 149 -13.35 -0.52 -0.33
N VAL A 150 -14.66 -0.65 -0.22
CA VAL A 150 -15.60 0.31 -0.80
C VAL A 150 -16.58 0.87 0.24
N VAL A 151 -17.06 2.07 -0.03
CA VAL A 151 -18.20 2.69 0.65
C VAL A 151 -19.39 2.65 -0.31
N VAL A 152 -20.53 2.18 0.16
CA VAL A 152 -21.73 1.98 -0.65
C VAL A 152 -22.85 2.90 -0.27
N ALA A 153 -23.73 3.19 -1.23
CA ALA A 153 -24.93 3.95 -1.03
C ALA A 153 -25.92 3.18 -0.15
N VAL A 154 -26.57 3.90 0.76
CA VAL A 154 -27.80 3.48 1.43
C VAL A 154 -28.88 4.56 1.17
N PRO A 155 -30.18 4.20 1.15
CA PRO A 155 -31.24 5.18 0.99
C PRO A 155 -31.19 6.24 2.09
N GLY A 156 -31.18 7.51 1.72
CA GLY A 156 -31.22 8.61 2.68
C GLY A 156 -30.87 9.95 2.06
N PRO A 157 -31.14 11.07 2.77
CA PRO A 157 -30.72 12.39 2.32
C PRO A 157 -29.19 12.44 2.17
N ALA A 158 -28.70 13.27 1.21
CA ALA A 158 -27.26 13.49 1.08
C ALA A 158 -26.66 13.92 2.41
N PRO A 159 -25.48 13.40 2.79
CA PRO A 159 -24.78 13.90 3.98
C PRO A 159 -24.56 15.40 3.80
N GLY A 160 -25.05 16.18 4.76
CA GLY A 160 -24.73 17.60 4.83
C GLY A 160 -23.22 17.80 4.86
N PRO A 161 -22.69 19.02 4.63
CA PRO A 161 -21.26 19.29 4.70
C PRO A 161 -20.76 18.70 6.01
N VAL A 162 -19.76 17.82 5.90
CA VAL A 162 -19.17 17.11 7.03
C VAL A 162 -18.61 18.18 7.97
N GLN A 163 -19.35 18.49 9.03
CA GLN A 163 -18.71 19.02 10.23
C GLN A 163 -17.77 17.90 10.65
N GLU A 164 -16.47 18.13 10.55
CA GLU A 164 -15.47 17.31 11.24
C GLU A 164 -15.92 17.22 12.69
N SER A 165 -16.59 16.13 13.03
CA SER A 165 -16.84 15.79 14.42
C SER A 165 -15.45 15.62 14.99
N GLU A 166 -15.02 16.62 15.78
CA GLU A 166 -13.94 16.43 16.73
C GLU A 166 -14.18 15.07 17.42
N PRO A 167 -13.13 14.27 17.59
CA PRO A 167 -13.29 12.99 18.29
C PRO A 167 -13.93 13.30 19.62
N GLU A 168 -15.17 12.86 19.76
CA GLU A 168 -15.94 12.91 21.00
C GLU A 168 -15.05 12.26 22.07
N ALA A 169 -14.43 13.11 22.89
CA ALA A 169 -13.62 12.69 24.01
C ALA A 169 -14.54 11.82 24.87
N GLU A 170 -14.26 10.53 24.93
CA GLU A 170 -14.90 9.63 25.88
C GLU A 170 -14.96 10.33 27.25
N PRO A 171 -16.10 10.37 27.91
CA PRO A 171 -16.17 10.95 29.24
C PRO A 171 -15.24 10.14 30.15
N VAL A 172 -14.07 10.71 30.41
CA VAL A 172 -13.14 10.20 31.43
C VAL A 172 -13.93 10.12 32.70
N ARG A 173 -14.32 8.91 33.11
CA ARG A 173 -14.87 8.64 34.44
C ARG A 173 -13.94 9.28 35.45
N ALA A 174 -14.43 10.34 36.06
CA ALA A 174 -13.76 11.02 37.16
C ALA A 174 -13.46 9.99 38.27
N GLN A 175 -12.21 9.54 38.31
CA GLN A 175 -11.71 8.84 39.49
C GLN A 175 -11.55 9.86 40.62
N PRO A 176 -12.04 9.61 41.83
CA PRO A 176 -11.88 10.54 42.95
C PRO A 176 -10.39 10.67 43.25
N GLN A 177 -9.87 11.87 43.05
CA GLN A 177 -8.49 12.19 43.39
C GLN A 177 -8.30 12.05 44.89
N ARG A 178 -7.59 11.03 45.33
CA ARG A 178 -7.02 10.92 46.67
C ARG A 178 -5.97 12.02 46.79
N THR A 179 -6.31 13.09 47.46
CA THR A 179 -5.39 14.15 47.87
C THR A 179 -4.34 13.56 48.82
N THR A 180 -3.18 13.26 48.28
CA THR A 180 -2.02 12.90 49.11
C THR A 180 -1.42 14.16 49.74
N ARG A 181 -1.20 14.06 51.04
CA ARG A 181 -0.76 15.06 52.03
C ARG A 181 0.64 15.68 51.77
N SER A 182 1.22 15.54 50.58
CA SER A 182 2.61 15.96 50.30
C SER A 182 2.79 17.28 49.55
N GLN A 183 1.70 17.98 49.18
CA GLN A 183 1.82 19.23 48.40
C GLN A 183 1.79 20.52 49.23
N ARG A 184 1.91 20.44 50.55
CA ARG A 184 1.88 21.63 51.47
C ARG A 184 3.24 22.16 51.87
N GLN A 185 4.36 21.73 51.29
CA GLN A 185 5.70 22.10 51.82
C GLN A 185 6.61 22.87 50.85
N LEU A 186 6.13 23.34 49.70
CA LEU A 186 6.98 24.06 48.70
C LEU A 186 6.63 25.54 48.52
N LEU A 187 5.99 26.18 49.53
CA LEU A 187 5.79 27.64 49.56
C LEU A 187 6.56 28.26 50.72
N ARG A 188 7.86 28.04 50.80
CA ARG A 188 8.75 28.88 51.60
C ARG A 188 9.79 29.54 50.70
N LYS A 189 9.58 30.82 50.46
CA LYS A 189 10.58 31.72 49.91
C LYS A 189 11.79 31.79 50.85
N PRO A 190 13.03 31.76 50.41
CA PRO A 190 14.14 32.36 51.11
C PRO A 190 14.47 33.72 50.51
N SER A 191 14.51 34.69 51.41
CA SER A 191 14.94 36.06 51.24
C SER A 191 16.44 36.17 50.96
N VAL A 192 16.72 37.10 50.08
CA VAL A 192 17.93 37.95 49.91
C VAL A 192 18.97 37.85 51.03
N VAL A 193 20.22 37.53 50.65
CA VAL A 193 21.41 38.17 51.25
C VAL A 193 22.46 38.40 50.15
N ALA A 194 22.67 39.69 49.88
CA ALA A 194 23.78 40.19 49.12
C ALA A 194 25.10 40.03 49.91
N LYS A 195 26.17 39.59 49.27
CA LYS A 195 27.53 39.87 49.75
C LYS A 195 28.51 40.09 48.57
N ARG A 196 28.87 41.36 48.44
CA ARG A 196 30.03 41.94 47.77
C ARG A 196 31.34 41.24 48.20
N ARG A 197 32.28 41.07 47.33
CA ARG A 197 33.70 41.43 47.43
C ARG A 197 34.44 40.93 46.18
N ARG A 198 34.92 41.89 45.39
CA ARG A 198 36.26 42.54 45.32
C ARG A 198 37.35 41.60 44.77
N SER A 199 37.74 41.94 43.51
CA SER A 199 39.07 42.39 43.10
C SER A 199 40.25 41.43 43.31
N ARG A 200 40.97 41.13 42.30
CA ARG A 200 42.37 41.51 41.93
C ARG A 200 42.99 40.48 41.01
N ARG A 201 43.48 41.05 39.88
CA ARG A 201 44.84 40.94 39.35
C ARG A 201 45.41 39.53 39.11
N ALA A 202 45.72 39.19 37.92
CA ALA A 202 46.94 39.46 37.16
C ALA A 202 46.65 39.10 35.69
#